data_afe81b707cf60222817a94b670cce875
#
_entry.id   afe81b707cf60222817a94b670cce875
#
_cell.length_a   1.000
_cell.length_b   1.000
_cell.length_c   1.000
_cell.angle_alpha   90.00
_cell.angle_beta   90.00
_cell.angle_gamma   90.00
#
_symmetry.space_group_name_H-M   'P 1'
#
loop_
_entity.id
_entity.type
_entity.pdbx_description
1 polymer ?
#
loop_
_entity_poly.entity_id
_entity_poly.type
_entity_poly.pdbx_seq_one_letter_code
_entity_poly.pdbx_strand_id
1 'polypeptide(L)'
;LLEIFSNSQVLGSTGASTTIQETVGLRVDKDGKIEVPILGEMQAGGLSRRELADAVENKLIEGEYVKDPVVNVQIKGFKVSVMGEVNSPGVQTISGDRITLLEALTMAGDLTPSGKRDNILVIREDGDQRKTYTVDLTSGEKVLESPCYYLKQNDVIYVQPNKSIGVKGSSTLSFISAGLSTTSSSVSYTHLRA
;
A
#
# COMPACT_ATOMS: atom_id res chain seq x y z
N LEU A 1 8.10 10.99 -0.09
CA LEU A 1 9.17 11.66 0.63
C LEU A 1 10.48 10.98 0.26
N LEU A 2 11.46 11.76 -0.11
CA LEU A 2 12.81 11.30 -0.42
C LEU A 2 13.69 11.65 0.78
N GLU A 3 14.48 10.74 1.27
CA GLU A 3 15.50 11.04 2.27
C GLU A 3 16.87 10.91 1.65
N ILE A 4 17.66 11.96 1.80
CA ILE A 4 19.05 12.00 1.37
C ILE A 4 19.92 11.95 2.63
N PHE A 5 20.79 10.97 2.70
CA PHE A 5 21.81 10.86 3.73
C PHE A 5 23.13 11.33 3.13
N SER A 6 23.68 12.40 3.64
CA SER A 6 25.04 12.81 3.32
C SER A 6 25.96 12.45 4.46
N ASN A 7 27.04 11.78 4.14
CA ASN A 7 28.10 11.45 5.09
C ASN A 7 29.30 12.31 4.73
N SER A 8 29.56 13.37 5.48
CA SER A 8 30.71 14.23 5.26
C SER A 8 31.72 14.10 6.41
N GLN A 9 32.98 13.89 6.07
CA GLN A 9 34.06 13.97 7.04
C GLN A 9 34.51 15.43 7.14
N VAL A 10 34.22 16.06 8.27
CA VAL A 10 34.76 17.37 8.59
C VAL A 10 36.02 17.13 9.44
N LEU A 11 37.17 17.51 8.89
CA LEU A 11 38.43 17.56 9.65
C LEU A 11 38.37 18.74 10.64
N GLY A 12 38.03 18.46 11.87
CA GLY A 12 38.13 19.44 12.93
C GLY A 12 39.62 19.80 13.19
N SER A 13 39.87 21.04 13.62
CA SER A 13 41.19 21.57 13.94
C SER A 13 42.00 20.81 14.97
N THR A 14 41.49 19.74 15.55
CA THR A 14 42.09 18.87 16.58
C THR A 14 42.37 17.45 16.09
N GLY A 15 42.34 17.18 14.78
CA GLY A 15 42.68 15.85 14.23
C GLY A 15 41.67 14.73 14.50
N ALA A 16 40.51 15.03 15.05
CA ALA A 16 39.41 14.07 15.20
C ALA A 16 38.48 14.13 13.96
N SER A 17 38.41 13.04 13.22
CA SER A 17 37.42 12.89 12.14
C SER A 17 36.03 12.71 12.75
N THR A 18 35.18 13.72 12.66
CA THR A 18 33.79 13.60 13.06
C THR A 18 32.98 13.31 11.80
N THR A 19 32.40 12.13 11.75
CA THR A 19 31.42 11.79 10.70
C THR A 19 30.07 12.44 11.04
N ILE A 20 29.67 13.44 10.29
CA ILE A 20 28.35 14.04 10.42
C ILE A 20 27.41 13.29 9.45
N GLN A 21 26.45 12.58 9.99
CA GLN A 21 25.34 12.02 9.22
C GLN A 21 24.19 13.01 9.29
N GLU A 22 23.92 13.69 8.20
CA GLU A 22 22.74 14.53 8.08
C GLU A 22 21.69 13.83 7.22
N THR A 23 20.51 13.67 7.76
CA THR A 23 19.36 13.10 7.05
C THR A 23 18.40 14.21 6.73
N VAL A 24 18.23 14.51 5.46
CA VAL A 24 17.28 15.53 4.98
C VAL A 24 16.11 14.88 4.28
N GLY A 25 14.91 15.08 4.81
CA GLY A 25 13.68 14.62 4.16
C GLY A 25 13.23 15.62 3.10
N LEU A 26 13.26 15.23 1.82
CA LEU A 26 12.92 16.08 0.70
C LEU A 26 11.62 15.63 0.06
N ARG A 27 10.81 16.59 -0.38
CA ARG A 27 9.57 16.32 -1.10
C ARG A 27 9.78 16.58 -2.59
N VAL A 28 9.41 15.61 -3.40
CA VAL A 28 9.34 15.81 -4.85
C VAL A 28 8.07 16.59 -5.17
N ASP A 29 8.19 17.66 -5.94
CA ASP A 29 7.08 18.49 -6.39
C ASP A 29 6.36 17.88 -7.62
N LYS A 30 5.38 18.62 -8.17
CA LYS A 30 4.60 18.18 -9.33
C LYS A 30 5.44 18.12 -10.62
N ASP A 31 6.49 18.90 -10.70
CA ASP A 31 7.39 18.99 -11.85
C ASP A 31 8.54 17.99 -11.73
N GLY A 32 8.53 17.17 -10.69
CA GLY A 32 9.56 16.17 -10.43
C GLY A 32 10.84 16.74 -9.84
N LYS A 33 10.80 17.96 -9.29
CA LYS A 33 11.95 18.62 -8.68
C LYS A 33 11.97 18.42 -7.16
N ILE A 34 13.16 18.52 -6.61
CA ILE A 34 13.42 18.56 -5.17
C ILE A 34 14.21 19.82 -4.83
N GLU A 35 14.00 20.36 -3.65
CA GLU A 35 14.80 21.46 -3.12
C GLU A 35 15.81 20.88 -2.11
N VAL A 36 17.07 20.83 -2.51
CA VAL A 36 18.16 20.34 -1.67
C VAL A 36 18.79 21.52 -0.96
N PRO A 37 18.91 21.51 0.40
CA PRO A 37 19.59 22.57 1.13
C PRO A 37 20.97 22.84 0.53
N ILE A 38 21.36 24.11 0.44
CA ILE A 38 22.63 24.59 -0.13
C ILE A 38 22.72 24.47 -1.65
N LEU A 39 22.22 23.36 -2.24
CA LEU A 39 22.32 23.11 -3.69
C LEU A 39 21.15 23.70 -4.51
N GLY A 40 20.06 24.07 -3.84
CA GLY A 40 18.85 24.59 -4.47
C GLY A 40 18.03 23.51 -5.19
N GLU A 41 17.29 23.94 -6.23
CA GLU A 41 16.43 23.04 -7.00
C GLU A 41 17.22 22.06 -7.86
N MET A 42 16.78 20.79 -7.84
CA MET A 42 17.32 19.71 -8.66
C MET A 42 16.22 18.84 -9.23
N GLN A 43 16.43 18.32 -10.44
CA GLN A 43 15.53 17.36 -11.05
C GLN A 43 15.71 15.99 -10.37
N ALA A 44 14.62 15.43 -9.83
CA ALA A 44 14.59 14.09 -9.26
C ALA A 44 13.65 13.16 -10.05
N GLY A 45 12.60 13.72 -10.65
CA GLY A 45 11.65 12.96 -11.45
C GLY A 45 12.29 12.34 -12.69
N GLY A 46 12.05 11.04 -12.89
CA GLY A 46 12.61 10.26 -14.00
C GLY A 46 14.00 9.69 -13.74
N LEU A 47 14.67 10.09 -12.65
CA LEU A 47 15.96 9.52 -12.26
C LEU A 47 15.78 8.32 -11.34
N SER A 48 16.67 7.35 -11.48
CA SER A 48 16.82 6.31 -10.47
C SER A 48 17.47 6.89 -9.20
N ARG A 49 17.35 6.18 -8.07
CA ARG A 49 17.97 6.61 -6.81
C ARG A 49 19.47 6.81 -6.93
N ARG A 50 20.14 5.96 -7.71
CA ARG A 50 21.59 6.05 -7.93
C ARG A 50 21.94 7.28 -8.76
N GLU A 51 21.24 7.52 -9.86
CA GLU A 51 21.45 8.70 -10.69
C GLU A 51 21.19 9.99 -9.91
N LEU A 52 20.20 10.00 -9.03
CA LEU A 52 19.96 11.16 -8.17
C LEU A 52 21.07 11.35 -7.13
N ALA A 53 21.55 10.25 -6.52
CA ALA A 53 22.68 10.30 -5.58
C ALA A 53 23.92 10.85 -6.28
N ASP A 54 24.27 10.29 -7.46
CA ASP A 54 25.41 10.75 -8.26
C ASP A 54 25.28 12.24 -8.65
N ALA A 55 24.05 12.68 -9.00
CA ALA A 55 23.82 14.08 -9.34
C ALA A 55 24.00 15.04 -8.15
N VAL A 56 23.57 14.61 -6.95
CA VAL A 56 23.78 15.39 -5.72
C VAL A 56 25.25 15.42 -5.35
N GLU A 57 25.97 14.28 -5.41
CA GLU A 57 27.40 14.19 -5.15
C GLU A 57 28.20 15.12 -6.07
N ASN A 58 27.93 15.08 -7.37
CA ASN A 58 28.60 15.93 -8.35
C ASN A 58 28.40 17.41 -8.05
N LYS A 59 27.17 17.83 -7.72
CA LYS A 59 26.90 19.22 -7.35
C LYS A 59 27.58 19.66 -6.08
N LEU A 60 27.71 18.76 -5.10
CA LEU A 60 28.44 19.03 -3.85
C LEU A 60 29.95 19.24 -4.11
N ILE A 61 30.51 18.45 -5.03
CA ILE A 61 31.92 18.55 -5.45
C ILE A 61 32.16 19.83 -6.28
N GLU A 62 31.32 20.07 -7.30
CA GLU A 62 31.41 21.25 -8.17
C GLU A 62 31.32 22.58 -7.40
N GLY A 63 30.47 22.60 -6.36
CA GLY A 63 30.31 23.75 -5.48
C GLY A 63 31.37 23.88 -4.41
N GLU A 64 32.35 22.97 -4.34
CA GLU A 64 33.38 22.89 -3.30
C GLU A 64 32.82 22.87 -1.85
N TYR A 65 31.56 22.44 -1.71
CA TYR A 65 30.90 22.41 -0.39
C TYR A 65 31.42 21.31 0.51
N VAL A 66 31.76 20.15 -0.06
CA VAL A 66 32.19 18.97 0.67
C VAL A 66 33.28 18.24 -0.11
N LYS A 67 34.29 17.76 0.59
CA LYS A 67 35.35 16.91 0.03
C LYS A 67 34.94 15.45 0.21
N ASP A 68 34.86 14.67 -0.89
CA ASP A 68 34.48 13.26 -0.91
C ASP A 68 33.08 12.98 -0.29
N PRO A 69 32.00 13.62 -0.79
CA PRO A 69 30.65 13.34 -0.28
C PRO A 69 30.23 11.92 -0.63
N VAL A 70 29.51 11.26 0.29
CA VAL A 70 28.80 10.02 0.02
C VAL A 70 27.32 10.28 0.23
N VAL A 71 26.53 10.17 -0.83
CA VAL A 71 25.09 10.43 -0.80
C VAL A 71 24.32 9.13 -0.97
N ASN A 72 23.39 8.86 -0.07
CA ASN A 72 22.47 7.74 -0.18
C ASN A 72 21.03 8.25 -0.26
N VAL A 73 20.31 7.82 -1.28
CA VAL A 73 18.93 8.24 -1.51
C VAL A 73 17.97 7.10 -1.18
N GLN A 74 17.04 7.36 -0.27
CA GLN A 74 15.98 6.41 0.09
C GLN A 74 14.60 7.03 -0.15
N ILE A 75 13.67 6.20 -0.64
CA ILE A 75 12.27 6.61 -0.78
C ILE A 75 11.54 6.26 0.51
N LYS A 76 11.04 7.28 1.21
CA LYS A 76 10.17 7.07 2.37
C LYS A 76 8.71 7.25 2.01
N GLY A 77 7.88 6.49 2.70
CA GLY A 77 6.42 6.59 2.54
C GLY A 77 5.89 5.89 1.30
N PHE A 78 6.61 4.86 0.80
CA PHE A 78 6.02 3.96 -0.18
C PHE A 78 4.81 3.29 0.46
N LYS A 79 3.64 3.49 -0.12
CA LYS A 79 2.39 2.97 0.40
C LYS A 79 1.51 2.41 -0.71
N VAL A 80 0.76 1.38 -0.38
CA VAL A 80 -0.31 0.82 -1.18
C VAL A 80 -1.57 0.70 -0.33
N SER A 81 -2.73 0.72 -0.94
CA SER A 81 -4.00 0.55 -0.25
C SER A 81 -4.57 -0.84 -0.55
N VAL A 82 -4.91 -1.60 0.48
CA VAL A 82 -5.56 -2.91 0.34
C VAL A 82 -6.96 -2.83 0.91
N MET A 83 -7.96 -3.19 0.12
CA MET A 83 -9.36 -3.10 0.50
C MET A 83 -10.19 -4.28 -0.01
N GLY A 84 -11.40 -4.42 0.54
CA GLY A 84 -12.33 -5.50 0.20
C GLY A 84 -12.17 -6.70 1.14
N GLU A 85 -12.26 -7.91 0.61
CA GLU A 85 -12.28 -9.16 1.34
C GLU A 85 -10.87 -9.62 1.79
N VAL A 86 -10.25 -8.83 2.65
CA VAL A 86 -9.00 -9.12 3.36
C VAL A 86 -9.22 -9.01 4.87
N ASN A 87 -8.37 -9.66 5.67
CA ASN A 87 -8.56 -9.66 7.12
C ASN A 87 -8.27 -8.30 7.77
N SER A 88 -7.34 -7.52 7.22
CA SER A 88 -6.94 -6.20 7.74
C SER A 88 -6.85 -5.18 6.61
N PRO A 89 -8.01 -4.68 6.10
CA PRO A 89 -8.01 -3.67 5.06
C PRO A 89 -7.41 -2.36 5.57
N GLY A 90 -6.68 -1.66 4.70
CA GLY A 90 -6.08 -0.38 5.05
C GLY A 90 -4.92 0.01 4.14
N VAL A 91 -4.27 1.10 4.51
CA VAL A 91 -3.06 1.58 3.85
C VAL A 91 -1.86 0.86 4.46
N GLN A 92 -1.12 0.14 3.62
CA GLN A 92 0.11 -0.54 4.01
C GLN A 92 1.30 0.38 3.69
N THR A 93 2.10 0.70 4.70
CA THR A 93 3.33 1.49 4.54
C THR A 93 4.52 0.53 4.46
N ILE A 94 5.30 0.67 3.41
CA ILE A 94 6.42 -0.20 3.10
C ILE A 94 7.73 0.51 3.43
N SER A 95 8.59 -0.14 4.20
CA SER A 95 9.92 0.38 4.54
C SER A 95 10.98 0.14 3.44
N GLY A 96 10.61 -0.59 2.40
CA GLY A 96 11.48 -0.93 1.28
C GLY A 96 11.19 -0.11 0.03
N ASP A 97 11.96 -0.40 -1.01
CA ASP A 97 11.87 0.28 -2.31
C ASP A 97 10.78 -0.26 -3.22
N ARG A 98 10.37 -1.48 -2.98
CA ARG A 98 9.38 -2.21 -3.77
C ARG A 98 8.70 -3.25 -2.91
N ILE A 99 7.52 -3.62 -3.31
CA ILE A 99 6.73 -4.68 -2.70
C ILE A 99 6.02 -5.45 -3.81
N THR A 100 5.86 -6.73 -3.61
CA THR A 100 5.03 -7.57 -4.48
C THR A 100 3.57 -7.53 -4.09
N LEU A 101 2.68 -7.88 -5.01
CA LEU A 101 1.25 -8.02 -4.72
C LEU A 101 0.99 -9.01 -3.58
N LEU A 102 1.73 -10.13 -3.56
CA LEU A 102 1.58 -11.17 -2.53
C LEU A 102 2.00 -10.68 -1.14
N GLU A 103 3.11 -9.93 -1.06
CA GLU A 103 3.55 -9.33 0.21
C GLU A 103 2.54 -8.30 0.73
N ALA A 104 1.98 -7.47 -0.14
CA ALA A 104 0.96 -6.49 0.24
C ALA A 104 -0.31 -7.17 0.77
N LEU A 105 -0.75 -8.27 0.15
CA LEU A 105 -1.87 -9.06 0.62
C LEU A 105 -1.55 -9.75 1.96
N THR A 106 -0.32 -10.24 2.13
CA THR A 106 0.14 -10.82 3.41
C THR A 106 0.14 -9.77 4.53
N MET A 107 0.59 -8.54 4.26
CA MET A 107 0.53 -7.44 5.23
C MET A 107 -0.91 -7.08 5.62
N ALA A 108 -1.86 -7.25 4.69
CA ALA A 108 -3.30 -7.09 4.96
C ALA A 108 -3.94 -8.34 5.62
N GLY A 109 -3.12 -9.31 6.08
CA GLY A 109 -3.58 -10.51 6.77
C GLY A 109 -4.18 -11.57 5.85
N ASP A 110 -3.84 -11.55 4.56
CA ASP A 110 -4.38 -12.40 3.49
C ASP A 110 -5.88 -12.19 3.23
N LEU A 111 -6.39 -12.87 2.21
CA LEU A 111 -7.78 -12.84 1.82
C LEU A 111 -8.66 -13.58 2.82
N THR A 112 -9.86 -13.05 3.06
CA THR A 112 -10.87 -13.81 3.81
C THR A 112 -11.32 -15.04 3.01
N PRO A 113 -11.96 -16.02 3.63
CA PRO A 113 -12.58 -17.14 2.93
C PRO A 113 -13.63 -16.71 1.89
N SER A 114 -14.14 -15.48 2.04
CA SER A 114 -15.11 -14.86 1.14
C SER A 114 -14.46 -14.12 -0.03
N GLY A 115 -13.16 -13.93 -0.01
CA GLY A 115 -12.42 -13.22 -1.05
C GLY A 115 -12.26 -14.04 -2.33
N LYS A 116 -12.48 -13.41 -3.47
CA LYS A 116 -12.21 -13.99 -4.78
C LYS A 116 -10.71 -13.99 -5.04
N ARG A 117 -10.12 -15.20 -5.23
CA ARG A 117 -8.70 -15.35 -5.56
C ARG A 117 -8.41 -15.25 -7.05
N ASP A 118 -9.39 -15.50 -7.90
CA ASP A 118 -9.28 -15.48 -9.36
C ASP A 118 -9.44 -14.08 -9.97
N ASN A 119 -9.76 -13.07 -9.17
CA ASN A 119 -10.07 -11.73 -9.66
C ASN A 119 -9.67 -10.64 -8.65
N ILE A 120 -8.39 -10.46 -8.47
CA ILE A 120 -7.85 -9.34 -7.69
C ILE A 120 -7.67 -8.15 -8.63
N LEU A 121 -8.29 -7.03 -8.29
CA LEU A 121 -8.14 -5.80 -9.06
C LEU A 121 -6.99 -4.96 -8.49
N VAL A 122 -6.11 -4.52 -9.37
CA VAL A 122 -5.07 -3.54 -9.04
C VAL A 122 -5.35 -2.29 -9.86
N ILE A 123 -5.63 -1.19 -9.18
CA ILE A 123 -5.90 0.11 -9.79
C ILE A 123 -4.64 0.94 -9.63
N ARG A 124 -4.08 1.39 -10.73
CA ARG A 124 -2.85 2.17 -10.83
C ARG A 124 -3.12 3.51 -11.50
N GLU A 125 -2.63 4.57 -10.90
CA GLU A 125 -2.57 5.88 -11.55
C GLU A 125 -1.24 6.01 -12.30
N ASP A 126 -1.33 6.34 -13.59
CA ASP A 126 -0.19 6.51 -14.49
C ASP A 126 -0.36 7.85 -15.22
N GLY A 127 0.19 8.91 -14.63
CA GLY A 127 -0.11 10.29 -15.02
C GLY A 127 -1.58 10.63 -14.81
N ASP A 128 -2.24 11.12 -15.86
CA ASP A 128 -3.68 11.45 -15.82
C ASP A 128 -4.62 10.26 -16.09
N GLN A 129 -4.06 9.07 -16.33
CA GLN A 129 -4.84 7.88 -16.64
C GLN A 129 -4.89 6.92 -15.45
N ARG A 130 -6.05 6.31 -15.26
CA ARG A 130 -6.23 5.19 -14.33
C ARG A 130 -6.31 3.89 -15.11
N LYS A 131 -5.43 2.97 -14.79
CA LYS A 131 -5.39 1.62 -15.37
C LYS A 131 -5.82 0.61 -14.32
N THR A 132 -6.69 -0.32 -14.72
CA THR A 132 -7.09 -1.43 -13.86
C THR A 132 -6.55 -2.72 -14.44
N TYR A 133 -5.88 -3.48 -13.59
CA TYR A 133 -5.34 -4.79 -13.92
C TYR A 133 -6.08 -5.84 -13.10
N THR A 134 -6.30 -7.00 -13.70
CA THR A 134 -6.88 -8.16 -13.02
C THR A 134 -5.79 -9.21 -12.84
N VAL A 135 -5.62 -9.69 -11.62
CA VAL A 135 -4.62 -10.72 -11.28
C VAL A 135 -5.35 -11.94 -10.71
N ASP A 136 -4.99 -13.11 -11.23
CA ASP A 136 -5.51 -14.40 -10.80
C ASP A 136 -4.49 -15.08 -9.88
N LEU A 137 -4.80 -15.13 -8.58
CA LEU A 137 -3.95 -15.76 -7.56
C LEU A 137 -4.06 -17.29 -7.53
N THR A 138 -4.96 -17.88 -8.30
CA THR A 138 -5.11 -19.35 -8.36
C THR A 138 -4.02 -20.01 -9.20
N SER A 139 -3.30 -19.24 -10.01
CA SER A 139 -2.19 -19.68 -10.84
C SER A 139 -0.94 -18.89 -10.52
N GLY A 140 0.10 -19.56 -10.00
CA GLY A 140 1.37 -18.93 -9.69
C GLY A 140 2.04 -18.30 -10.93
N GLU A 141 1.95 -18.95 -12.08
CA GLU A 141 2.50 -18.45 -13.34
C GLU A 141 1.87 -17.10 -13.73
N LYS A 142 0.53 -17.03 -13.72
CA LYS A 142 -0.19 -15.77 -14.02
C LYS A 142 0.15 -14.64 -13.08
N VAL A 143 0.43 -14.95 -11.81
CA VAL A 143 0.84 -13.94 -10.84
C VAL A 143 2.22 -13.39 -11.18
N LEU A 144 3.17 -14.28 -11.49
CA LEU A 144 4.55 -13.89 -11.80
C LEU A 144 4.67 -13.10 -13.11
N GLU A 145 3.83 -13.42 -14.10
CA GLU A 145 3.80 -12.75 -15.40
C GLU A 145 2.98 -11.44 -15.36
N SER A 146 2.26 -11.19 -14.26
CA SER A 146 1.42 -10.00 -14.15
C SER A 146 2.26 -8.72 -14.14
N PRO A 147 1.85 -7.67 -14.89
CA PRO A 147 2.48 -6.35 -14.83
C PRO A 147 2.33 -5.68 -13.45
N CYS A 148 1.49 -6.26 -12.58
CA CYS A 148 1.26 -5.83 -11.21
C CYS A 148 1.90 -6.77 -10.18
N TYR A 149 2.79 -7.67 -10.59
CA TYR A 149 3.56 -8.47 -9.64
C TYR A 149 4.33 -7.57 -8.67
N TYR A 150 5.03 -6.56 -9.19
CA TYR A 150 5.55 -5.46 -8.40
C TYR A 150 4.56 -4.30 -8.40
N LEU A 151 4.19 -3.88 -7.21
CA LEU A 151 3.30 -2.73 -7.01
C LEU A 151 4.06 -1.43 -7.18
N LYS A 152 3.32 -0.38 -7.57
CA LYS A 152 3.81 1.00 -7.61
C LYS A 152 3.23 1.80 -6.44
N GLN A 153 3.84 2.95 -6.19
CA GLN A 153 3.36 3.91 -5.21
C GLN A 153 1.89 4.28 -5.45
N ASN A 154 1.08 4.26 -4.40
CA ASN A 154 -0.36 4.54 -4.39
C ASN A 154 -1.24 3.54 -5.16
N ASP A 155 -0.72 2.37 -5.56
CA ASP A 155 -1.58 1.31 -6.10
C ASP A 155 -2.69 0.96 -5.09
N VAL A 156 -3.89 0.74 -5.61
CA VAL A 156 -5.03 0.27 -4.83
C VAL A 156 -5.35 -1.17 -5.23
N ILE A 157 -5.30 -2.05 -4.26
CA ILE A 157 -5.60 -3.47 -4.41
C ILE A 157 -7.02 -3.69 -3.88
N TYR A 158 -7.92 -4.20 -4.71
CA TYR A 158 -9.28 -4.50 -4.33
C TYR A 158 -9.58 -5.98 -4.48
N VAL A 159 -9.88 -6.62 -3.35
CA VAL A 159 -10.31 -8.03 -3.29
C VAL A 159 -11.83 -8.08 -3.31
N GLN A 160 -12.38 -8.61 -4.38
CA GLN A 160 -13.83 -8.72 -4.54
C GLN A 160 -14.42 -9.84 -3.67
N PRO A 161 -15.65 -9.66 -3.15
CA PRO A 161 -16.36 -10.73 -2.45
C PRO A 161 -16.82 -11.82 -3.43
N ASN A 162 -16.79 -13.06 -2.98
CA ASN A 162 -17.37 -14.17 -3.70
C ASN A 162 -18.90 -14.15 -3.53
N LYS A 163 -19.63 -14.08 -4.63
CA LYS A 163 -21.10 -14.00 -4.64
C LYS A 163 -21.81 -15.18 -3.95
N SER A 164 -21.14 -16.31 -3.78
CA SER A 164 -21.72 -17.50 -3.17
C SER A 164 -21.89 -17.42 -1.64
N ILE A 165 -21.41 -16.37 -0.96
CA ILE A 165 -21.53 -16.22 0.49
C ILE A 165 -22.63 -15.23 0.89
N GLY A 166 -23.30 -14.60 -0.06
CA GLY A 166 -24.43 -13.69 0.20
C GLY A 166 -25.69 -14.32 0.85
N VAL A 167 -25.66 -15.61 1.22
CA VAL A 167 -26.83 -16.32 1.79
C VAL A 167 -26.63 -16.71 3.27
N LYS A 168 -25.52 -16.38 3.89
CA LYS A 168 -25.37 -16.65 5.36
C LYS A 168 -26.07 -15.63 6.28
N GLY A 169 -26.76 -14.63 5.72
CA GLY A 169 -27.58 -13.67 6.49
C GLY A 169 -29.05 -14.09 6.69
N SER A 170 -29.49 -15.25 6.20
CA SER A 170 -30.90 -15.65 6.23
C SER A 170 -31.28 -16.67 7.32
N SER A 171 -30.38 -16.98 8.24
CA SER A 171 -30.74 -17.90 9.35
C SER A 171 -31.58 -17.25 10.46
N THR A 172 -31.75 -15.94 10.44
CA THR A 172 -32.64 -15.25 11.39
C THR A 172 -34.13 -15.28 10.98
N LEU A 173 -34.45 -15.63 9.73
CA LEU A 173 -35.83 -15.74 9.30
C LEU A 173 -36.47 -17.11 9.56
N SER A 174 -35.67 -18.14 9.82
CA SER A 174 -36.20 -19.47 10.14
C SER A 174 -36.70 -19.62 11.58
N PHE A 175 -36.35 -18.73 12.48
CA PHE A 175 -36.90 -18.74 13.85
C PHE A 175 -38.28 -18.07 13.97
N ILE A 176 -38.68 -17.27 12.99
CA ILE A 176 -40.00 -16.60 13.00
C ILE A 176 -41.10 -17.54 12.46
N SER A 177 -40.76 -18.48 11.58
CA SER A 177 -41.74 -19.44 11.05
C SER A 177 -42.03 -20.62 11.98
N ALA A 178 -41.13 -20.93 12.94
CA ALA A 178 -41.35 -22.01 13.93
C ALA A 178 -42.20 -21.56 15.14
N GLY A 179 -42.43 -20.25 15.34
CA GLY A 179 -43.17 -19.69 16.45
C GLY A 179 -44.68 -19.48 16.21
N LEU A 180 -45.19 -19.68 14.98
CA LEU A 180 -46.57 -19.33 14.66
C LEU A 180 -47.53 -20.53 14.48
N SER A 181 -47.14 -21.76 14.82
CA SER A 181 -47.95 -22.94 14.55
C SER A 181 -48.55 -23.63 15.79
N THR A 182 -48.60 -22.97 16.96
CA THR A 182 -49.25 -23.57 18.15
C THR A 182 -50.11 -22.56 18.90
N THR A 183 -51.23 -22.12 18.38
CA THR A 183 -52.41 -21.73 19.18
C THR A 183 -53.68 -21.77 18.32
N SER A 184 -54.14 -22.98 17.98
CA SER A 184 -55.55 -23.19 17.70
C SER A 184 -56.15 -24.01 18.83
N SER A 185 -56.37 -23.39 19.98
CA SER A 185 -57.19 -23.94 21.04
C SER A 185 -58.65 -23.70 20.67
N SER A 186 -59.34 -24.79 20.36
CA SER A 186 -60.76 -24.87 20.22
C SER A 186 -61.48 -24.45 21.50
N VAL A 187 -62.18 -23.32 21.46
CA VAL A 187 -63.15 -22.97 22.48
C VAL A 187 -64.45 -23.64 22.15
N SER A 188 -64.77 -24.68 22.89
CA SER A 188 -66.08 -25.34 22.85
C SER A 188 -67.05 -24.54 23.73
N TYR A 189 -68.06 -23.92 23.15
CA TYR A 189 -69.16 -23.35 23.86
C TYR A 189 -70.14 -24.43 24.25
N THR A 190 -70.22 -24.75 25.50
CA THR A 190 -71.32 -25.51 26.10
C THR A 190 -72.46 -24.55 26.42
N HIS A 191 -73.57 -24.70 25.66
CA HIS A 191 -74.86 -24.14 26.04
C HIS A 191 -75.34 -24.82 27.28
N LEU A 192 -75.60 -24.08 28.34
CA LEU A 192 -76.47 -24.49 29.46
C LEU A 192 -77.76 -23.68 29.34
N ARG A 193 -78.86 -24.47 29.15
CA ARG A 193 -80.22 -24.06 29.14
C ARG A 193 -80.84 -24.43 30.50
N ALA A 194 -81.40 -23.49 31.19
CA ALA A 194 -82.58 -23.60 32.06
C ALA A 194 -82.93 -22.21 32.61
#